data_a6d0cd7a8e1f0d48541425807a517f75
#
_entry.id   a6d0cd7a8e1f0d48541425807a517f75
#
_cell.length_a   1.000
_cell.length_b   1.000
_cell.length_c   1.000
_cell.angle_alpha   90.00
_cell.angle_beta   90.00
_cell.angle_gamma   90.00
#
_symmetry.space_group_name_H-M   'P 1'
#
loop_
_entity.id
_entity.type
_entity.pdbx_description
1 polymer ?
#
loop_
_entity_poly.entity_id
_entity_poly.type
_entity_poly.pdbx_seq_one_letter_code
_entity_poly.pdbx_strand_id
1 'polypeptide(L)'
;MRDEKSVQNAMETIIAEEGTIDVLVNNAGVTMFGVAESATAADLQRVFDVNVIAPWRLMKLALPYMRKQSEGLIINVSSGYGRFSSPFSAIYGASKFALEGLSEGSHYELRPLGVDVAMIQPGAFPTEMSQKIQFGSDTSVSNDYKAVAEYPEKMFKAIGEMFESVKPDPQDVADAIVKLINLPKGQRPLRTVVDPTTGAIVEAANDAITVEYAKVLKAYGLEELLQ
;
A
#
# COMPACT_ATOMS: atom_id res chain seq x y z
N MET A 1 6.09 13.75 6.19
CA MET A 1 5.46 12.53 6.67
C MET A 1 6.24 11.81 7.79
N ARG A 2 7.57 11.88 7.83
CA ARG A 2 8.41 11.33 8.91
C ARG A 2 8.44 12.23 10.15
N ASP A 3 8.14 13.52 10.00
CA ASP A 3 8.05 14.51 11.10
C ASP A 3 6.63 14.51 11.65
N GLU A 4 6.46 14.00 12.86
CA GLU A 4 5.18 13.85 13.55
C GLU A 4 4.51 15.20 13.81
N LYS A 5 5.29 16.22 14.20
CA LYS A 5 4.78 17.56 14.46
C LYS A 5 4.25 18.23 13.18
N SER A 6 4.96 18.06 12.07
CA SER A 6 4.51 18.57 10.76
C SER A 6 3.20 17.92 10.31
N VAL A 7 3.07 16.59 10.52
CA VAL A 7 1.84 15.86 10.18
C VAL A 7 0.68 16.29 11.07
N GLN A 8 0.92 16.45 12.36
CA GLN A 8 -0.09 16.93 13.31
C GLN A 8 -0.57 18.33 12.95
N ASN A 9 0.36 19.27 12.71
CA ASN A 9 0.02 20.65 12.33
C ASN A 9 -0.82 20.69 11.03
N ALA A 10 -0.48 19.85 10.03
CA ALA A 10 -1.25 19.78 8.80
C ALA A 10 -2.69 19.30 9.05
N MET A 11 -2.87 18.28 9.89
CA MET A 11 -4.20 17.80 10.27
C MET A 11 -4.99 18.87 11.04
N GLU A 12 -4.38 19.52 12.01
CA GLU A 12 -5.00 20.59 12.77
C GLU A 12 -5.44 21.76 11.87
N THR A 13 -4.63 22.12 10.86
CA THR A 13 -4.99 23.14 9.88
C THR A 13 -6.21 22.73 9.07
N ILE A 14 -6.23 21.51 8.52
CA ILE A 14 -7.38 20.99 7.75
C ILE A 14 -8.65 21.01 8.60
N ILE A 15 -8.57 20.56 9.83
CA ILE A 15 -9.75 20.53 10.71
C ILE A 15 -10.21 21.92 11.11
N ALA A 16 -9.27 22.87 11.30
CA ALA A 16 -9.64 24.26 11.62
C ALA A 16 -10.34 24.96 10.44
N GLU A 17 -9.96 24.63 9.21
CA GLU A 17 -10.52 25.24 8.00
C GLU A 17 -11.82 24.56 7.53
N GLU A 18 -11.86 23.21 7.53
CA GLU A 18 -12.94 22.42 6.94
C GLU A 18 -13.89 21.77 7.99
N GLY A 19 -13.49 21.75 9.25
CA GLY A 19 -14.26 21.16 10.35
C GLY A 19 -14.20 19.64 10.44
N THR A 20 -13.89 18.95 9.36
CA THR A 20 -13.85 17.48 9.27
C THR A 20 -12.86 17.01 8.20
N ILE A 21 -12.72 15.69 8.10
CA ILE A 21 -12.02 15.01 7.00
C ILE A 21 -12.85 13.78 6.60
N ASP A 22 -13.30 13.74 5.35
CA ASP A 22 -14.15 12.68 4.82
C ASP A 22 -13.35 11.56 4.15
N VAL A 23 -12.25 11.92 3.49
CA VAL A 23 -11.41 10.98 2.76
C VAL A 23 -9.93 11.23 3.07
N LEU A 24 -9.23 10.17 3.46
CA LEU A 24 -7.78 10.16 3.61
C LEU A 24 -7.17 9.22 2.57
N VAL A 25 -6.34 9.76 1.66
CA VAL A 25 -5.59 8.96 0.69
C VAL A 25 -4.11 8.92 1.07
N ASN A 26 -3.65 7.77 1.53
CA ASN A 26 -2.24 7.49 1.83
C ASN A 26 -1.54 6.98 0.57
N ASN A 27 -1.15 7.90 -0.32
CA ASN A 27 -0.50 7.58 -1.59
C ASN A 27 1.02 7.66 -1.54
N ALA A 28 1.58 8.51 -0.67
CA ALA A 28 3.02 8.71 -0.61
C ALA A 28 3.75 7.41 -0.23
N GLY A 29 4.80 7.08 -0.99
CA GLY A 29 5.59 5.89 -0.77
C GLY A 29 7.00 6.00 -1.35
N VAL A 30 7.87 5.12 -0.91
CA VAL A 30 9.23 4.95 -1.44
C VAL A 30 9.47 3.49 -1.77
N THR A 31 10.32 3.25 -2.76
CA THR A 31 10.74 1.90 -3.13
C THR A 31 12.23 1.70 -2.84
N MET A 32 12.59 0.46 -2.52
CA MET A 32 13.98 0.03 -2.38
C MET A 32 14.19 -1.23 -3.22
N PHE A 33 15.29 -1.24 -3.94
CA PHE A 33 15.67 -2.32 -4.84
C PHE A 33 17.09 -2.79 -4.55
N GLY A 34 17.35 -4.07 -4.68
CA GLY A 34 18.65 -4.71 -4.45
C GLY A 34 18.53 -5.97 -3.59
N VAL A 35 19.64 -6.66 -3.39
CA VAL A 35 19.67 -7.83 -2.50
C VAL A 35 19.37 -7.39 -1.07
N ALA A 36 18.59 -8.18 -0.35
CA ALA A 36 18.12 -7.79 0.99
C ALA A 36 19.27 -7.55 1.98
N GLU A 37 20.37 -8.30 1.84
CA GLU A 37 21.54 -8.17 2.70
C GLU A 37 22.28 -6.83 2.55
N SER A 38 22.16 -6.16 1.39
CA SER A 38 22.74 -4.82 1.20
C SER A 38 21.98 -3.71 1.96
N ALA A 39 20.80 -4.00 2.50
CA ALA A 39 20.04 -3.04 3.27
C ALA A 39 20.47 -3.03 4.74
N THR A 40 20.82 -1.87 5.26
CA THR A 40 21.06 -1.67 6.70
C THR A 40 19.72 -1.54 7.47
N ALA A 41 19.76 -1.69 8.78
CA ALA A 41 18.59 -1.43 9.64
C ALA A 41 18.03 -0.01 9.45
N ALA A 42 18.90 0.98 9.19
CA ALA A 42 18.47 2.36 8.92
C ALA A 42 17.75 2.48 7.57
N ASP A 43 18.15 1.73 6.56
CA ASP A 43 17.47 1.68 5.28
C ASP A 43 16.06 1.07 5.43
N LEU A 44 15.98 -0.08 6.13
CA LEU A 44 14.72 -0.73 6.45
C LEU A 44 13.77 0.25 7.17
N GLN A 45 14.26 0.87 8.24
CA GLN A 45 13.46 1.81 9.03
C GLN A 45 12.97 2.97 8.18
N ARG A 46 13.81 3.54 7.30
CA ARG A 46 13.41 4.63 6.40
C ARG A 46 12.26 4.24 5.47
N VAL A 47 12.27 3.02 4.91
CA VAL A 47 11.20 2.52 4.06
C VAL A 47 9.91 2.32 4.88
N PHE A 48 10.02 1.69 6.05
CA PHE A 48 8.86 1.47 6.92
C PHE A 48 8.28 2.77 7.48
N ASP A 49 9.11 3.75 7.82
CA ASP A 49 8.64 5.06 8.28
C ASP A 49 7.71 5.74 7.28
N VAL A 50 8.00 5.60 5.97
CA VAL A 50 7.19 6.22 4.92
C VAL A 50 6.01 5.34 4.52
N ASN A 51 6.24 4.04 4.29
CA ASN A 51 5.25 3.17 3.68
C ASN A 51 4.24 2.58 4.69
N VAL A 52 4.56 2.58 5.99
CA VAL A 52 3.74 1.94 7.04
C VAL A 52 3.41 2.90 8.17
N ILE A 53 4.44 3.48 8.80
CA ILE A 53 4.26 4.29 10.01
C ILE A 53 3.56 5.61 9.69
N ALA A 54 3.88 6.24 8.56
CA ALA A 54 3.22 7.48 8.15
C ALA A 54 1.73 7.29 7.81
N PRO A 55 1.30 6.28 7.01
CA PRO A 55 -0.11 5.94 6.86
C PRO A 55 -0.82 5.69 8.20
N TRP A 56 -0.24 4.86 9.08
CA TRP A 56 -0.80 4.61 10.40
C TRP A 56 -0.98 5.90 11.22
N ARG A 57 0.03 6.78 11.22
CA ARG A 57 -0.01 8.07 11.92
C ARG A 57 -1.14 8.97 11.39
N LEU A 58 -1.28 9.08 10.07
CA LEU A 58 -2.34 9.86 9.43
C LEU A 58 -3.72 9.27 9.73
N MET A 59 -3.88 7.95 9.65
CA MET A 59 -5.12 7.27 10.06
C MET A 59 -5.46 7.60 11.50
N LYS A 60 -4.51 7.46 12.44
CA LYS A 60 -4.72 7.75 13.87
C LYS A 60 -5.19 9.19 14.11
N LEU A 61 -4.72 10.16 13.33
CA LEU A 61 -5.13 11.55 13.45
C LEU A 61 -6.49 11.85 12.81
N ALA A 62 -6.85 11.19 11.72
CA ALA A 62 -8.13 11.38 11.03
C ALA A 62 -9.31 10.66 11.73
N LEU A 63 -9.06 9.48 12.29
CA LEU A 63 -10.08 8.60 12.86
C LEU A 63 -11.00 9.23 13.91
N PRO A 64 -10.54 10.09 14.84
CA PRO A 64 -11.45 10.73 15.81
C PRO A 64 -12.57 11.54 15.14
N TYR A 65 -12.27 12.21 14.04
CA TYR A 65 -13.21 13.03 13.28
C TYR A 65 -14.18 12.14 12.45
N MET A 66 -13.65 11.15 11.74
CA MET A 66 -14.43 10.19 10.95
C MET A 66 -15.40 9.41 11.84
N ARG A 67 -14.96 8.93 13.01
CA ARG A 67 -15.84 8.22 13.97
C ARG A 67 -16.91 9.12 14.55
N LYS A 68 -16.61 10.40 14.83
CA LYS A 68 -17.60 11.35 15.37
C LYS A 68 -18.76 11.59 14.42
N GLN A 69 -18.50 11.61 13.12
CA GLN A 69 -19.54 11.76 12.09
C GLN A 69 -20.12 10.41 11.64
N SER A 70 -19.57 9.28 12.13
CA SER A 70 -19.93 7.92 11.70
C SER A 70 -19.81 7.73 10.18
N GLU A 71 -18.90 8.43 9.56
CA GLU A 71 -18.60 8.38 8.13
C GLU A 71 -17.16 8.75 7.87
N GLY A 72 -16.51 7.99 6.97
CA GLY A 72 -15.15 8.24 6.54
C GLY A 72 -14.65 7.19 5.57
N LEU A 73 -13.64 7.56 4.78
CA LEU A 73 -12.97 6.64 3.88
C LEU A 73 -11.46 6.82 3.98
N ILE A 74 -10.78 5.73 4.28
CA ILE A 74 -9.31 5.66 4.24
C ILE A 74 -8.91 4.80 3.06
N ILE A 75 -8.09 5.35 2.16
CA ILE A 75 -7.54 4.64 1.00
C ILE A 75 -6.03 4.55 1.17
N ASN A 76 -5.51 3.32 1.32
CA ASN A 76 -4.09 3.06 1.38
C ASN A 76 -3.59 2.54 0.03
N VAL A 77 -2.66 3.25 -0.61
CA VAL A 77 -2.04 2.80 -1.86
C VAL A 77 -0.94 1.79 -1.53
N SER A 78 -1.28 0.52 -1.69
CA SER A 78 -0.39 -0.61 -1.48
C SER A 78 0.43 -0.93 -2.76
N SER A 79 0.44 -2.16 -3.17
CA SER A 79 1.07 -2.69 -4.40
C SER A 79 0.67 -4.16 -4.58
N GLY A 80 0.79 -4.72 -5.78
CA GLY A 80 0.83 -6.17 -5.96
C GLY A 80 1.89 -6.85 -5.08
N TYR A 81 2.99 -6.15 -4.79
CA TYR A 81 4.03 -6.63 -3.86
C TYR A 81 3.61 -6.66 -2.38
N GLY A 82 2.40 -6.29 -2.06
CA GLY A 82 1.76 -6.58 -0.77
C GLY A 82 1.15 -7.98 -0.68
N ARG A 83 1.13 -8.75 -1.78
CA ARG A 83 0.63 -10.13 -1.84
C ARG A 83 1.70 -11.18 -2.17
N PHE A 84 2.71 -10.79 -2.89
CA PHE A 84 3.92 -11.58 -3.12
C PHE A 84 5.14 -10.65 -3.13
N SER A 85 6.30 -11.15 -2.75
CA SER A 85 7.53 -10.37 -2.82
C SER A 85 8.32 -10.75 -4.07
N SER A 86 8.76 -9.75 -4.83
CA SER A 86 9.66 -9.96 -5.97
C SER A 86 11.11 -10.09 -5.50
N PRO A 87 11.95 -10.89 -6.19
CA PRO A 87 13.39 -10.84 -6.01
C PRO A 87 13.89 -9.38 -6.08
N PHE A 88 14.90 -9.06 -5.32
CA PHE A 88 15.51 -7.71 -5.21
C PHE A 88 14.60 -6.59 -4.70
N SER A 89 13.35 -6.91 -4.28
CA SER A 89 12.41 -5.95 -3.71
C SER A 89 11.93 -6.37 -2.32
N ALA A 90 12.71 -7.19 -1.60
CA ALA A 90 12.29 -7.78 -0.33
C ALA A 90 11.89 -6.74 0.71
N ILE A 91 12.68 -5.67 0.89
CA ILE A 91 12.40 -4.61 1.87
C ILE A 91 11.13 -3.82 1.51
N TYR A 92 11.00 -3.47 0.22
CA TYR A 92 9.79 -2.81 -0.27
C TYR A 92 8.57 -3.71 -0.12
N GLY A 93 8.66 -4.97 -0.59
CA GLY A 93 7.60 -5.95 -0.44
C GLY A 93 7.17 -6.12 1.02
N ALA A 94 8.12 -6.31 1.94
CA ALA A 94 7.84 -6.42 3.37
C ALA A 94 7.05 -5.21 3.90
N SER A 95 7.39 -3.98 3.47
CA SER A 95 6.65 -2.78 3.86
C SER A 95 5.23 -2.76 3.31
N LYS A 96 5.02 -3.26 2.09
CA LYS A 96 3.67 -3.34 1.50
C LYS A 96 2.83 -4.46 2.13
N PHE A 97 3.42 -5.61 2.46
CA PHE A 97 2.77 -6.63 3.29
C PHE A 97 2.33 -6.08 4.65
N ALA A 98 3.19 -5.29 5.30
CA ALA A 98 2.86 -4.65 6.59
C ALA A 98 1.70 -3.64 6.45
N LEU A 99 1.68 -2.84 5.37
CA LEU A 99 0.59 -1.91 5.09
C LEU A 99 -0.73 -2.66 4.79
N GLU A 100 -0.67 -3.77 4.05
CA GLU A 100 -1.82 -4.64 3.80
C GLU A 100 -2.41 -5.19 5.10
N GLY A 101 -1.56 -5.77 5.96
CA GLY A 101 -2.03 -6.32 7.25
C GLY A 101 -2.62 -5.25 8.16
N LEU A 102 -1.99 -4.06 8.24
CA LEU A 102 -2.52 -2.92 8.97
C LEU A 102 -3.89 -2.48 8.43
N SER A 103 -4.03 -2.38 7.12
CA SER A 103 -5.26 -1.94 6.46
C SER A 103 -6.39 -2.95 6.61
N GLU A 104 -6.09 -4.24 6.46
CA GLU A 104 -7.05 -5.32 6.60
C GLU A 104 -7.62 -5.41 8.02
N GLY A 105 -6.75 -5.39 9.05
CA GLY A 105 -7.19 -5.36 10.45
C GLY A 105 -8.06 -4.13 10.73
N SER A 106 -7.61 -2.95 10.30
CA SER A 106 -8.36 -1.71 10.46
C SER A 106 -9.71 -1.70 9.74
N HIS A 107 -9.82 -2.37 8.58
CA HIS A 107 -11.09 -2.49 7.84
C HIS A 107 -12.18 -3.14 8.71
N TYR A 108 -11.87 -4.26 9.34
CA TYR A 108 -12.83 -4.97 10.19
C TYR A 108 -13.14 -4.22 11.49
N GLU A 109 -12.14 -3.55 12.08
CA GLU A 109 -12.30 -2.77 13.31
C GLU A 109 -13.16 -1.51 13.12
N LEU A 110 -13.03 -0.84 11.96
CA LEU A 110 -13.58 0.50 11.73
C LEU A 110 -14.92 0.48 11.00
N ARG A 111 -15.22 -0.56 10.24
CA ARG A 111 -16.48 -0.68 9.50
C ARG A 111 -17.73 -0.57 10.39
N PRO A 112 -17.81 -1.21 11.56
CA PRO A 112 -18.93 -1.02 12.49
C PRO A 112 -19.07 0.42 13.02
N LEU A 113 -18.00 1.22 12.92
CA LEU A 113 -17.97 2.63 13.33
C LEU A 113 -18.30 3.60 12.18
N GLY A 114 -18.65 3.05 11.00
CA GLY A 114 -19.00 3.82 9.82
C GLY A 114 -17.81 4.34 9.01
N VAL A 115 -16.62 3.82 9.24
CA VAL A 115 -15.39 4.20 8.49
C VAL A 115 -14.94 3.04 7.63
N ASP A 116 -14.91 3.25 6.31
CA ASP A 116 -14.38 2.28 5.37
C ASP A 116 -12.85 2.42 5.25
N VAL A 117 -12.17 1.28 5.18
CA VAL A 117 -10.76 1.22 4.81
C VAL A 117 -10.64 0.37 3.55
N ALA A 118 -10.05 0.94 2.51
CA ALA A 118 -9.84 0.30 1.23
C ALA A 118 -8.37 0.39 0.80
N MET A 119 -7.94 -0.53 -0.02
CA MET A 119 -6.60 -0.58 -0.57
C MET A 119 -6.63 -0.53 -2.09
N ILE A 120 -5.76 0.28 -2.68
CA ILE A 120 -5.42 0.19 -4.10
C ILE A 120 -4.13 -0.61 -4.20
N GLN A 121 -4.09 -1.56 -5.12
CA GLN A 121 -2.92 -2.41 -5.41
C GLN A 121 -2.42 -2.14 -6.84
N PRO A 122 -1.63 -1.08 -7.06
CA PRO A 122 -1.06 -0.81 -8.37
C PRO A 122 -0.04 -1.87 -8.76
N GLY A 123 0.04 -2.16 -10.05
CA GLY A 123 1.19 -2.79 -10.68
C GLY A 123 2.34 -1.81 -10.91
N ALA A 124 3.16 -2.10 -11.90
CA ALA A 124 4.21 -1.19 -12.33
C ALA A 124 3.64 -0.12 -13.27
N PHE A 125 3.94 1.15 -12.97
CA PHE A 125 3.57 2.31 -13.78
C PHE A 125 4.77 3.23 -14.03
N PRO A 126 4.87 3.91 -15.18
CA PRO A 126 5.95 4.86 -15.48
C PRO A 126 5.75 6.16 -14.71
N THR A 127 6.24 6.21 -13.47
CA THR A 127 6.15 7.37 -12.58
C THR A 127 7.52 7.81 -12.10
N GLU A 128 7.61 8.97 -11.45
CA GLU A 128 8.86 9.44 -10.84
C GLU A 128 9.42 8.47 -9.78
N MET A 129 8.63 7.56 -9.25
CA MET A 129 9.10 6.55 -8.29
C MET A 129 10.23 5.69 -8.89
N SER A 130 10.15 5.36 -10.18
CA SER A 130 11.20 4.60 -10.90
C SER A 130 12.52 5.36 -10.99
N GLN A 131 12.50 6.69 -10.98
CA GLN A 131 13.69 7.54 -10.99
C GLN A 131 14.28 7.75 -9.59
N LYS A 132 13.48 7.49 -8.54
CA LYS A 132 13.83 7.70 -7.13
C LYS A 132 14.02 6.39 -6.37
N ILE A 133 14.34 5.30 -7.09
CA ILE A 133 14.61 4.00 -6.48
C ILE A 133 15.78 4.14 -5.50
N GLN A 134 15.56 3.65 -4.28
CA GLN A 134 16.61 3.57 -3.26
C GLN A 134 17.31 2.22 -3.36
N PHE A 135 18.61 2.19 -3.04
CA PHE A 135 19.41 0.97 -2.96
C PHE A 135 19.91 0.77 -1.54
N GLY A 136 20.25 -0.46 -1.20
CA GLY A 136 20.90 -0.75 0.08
C GLY A 136 22.20 0.01 0.24
N SER A 137 22.46 0.53 1.43
CA SER A 137 23.64 1.36 1.70
C SER A 137 24.89 0.54 2.04
N ASP A 138 24.76 -0.76 2.30
CA ASP A 138 25.89 -1.68 2.49
C ASP A 138 26.35 -2.25 1.16
N THR A 139 27.46 -1.71 0.64
CA THR A 139 28.08 -2.16 -0.60
C THR A 139 29.11 -3.28 -0.41
N SER A 140 29.43 -3.65 0.84
CA SER A 140 30.45 -4.67 1.14
C SER A 140 30.09 -6.04 0.60
N VAL A 141 28.78 -6.36 0.55
CA VAL A 141 28.25 -7.66 0.10
C VAL A 141 28.17 -7.81 -1.43
N SER A 142 28.44 -6.75 -2.20
CA SER A 142 28.23 -6.74 -3.66
C SER A 142 28.98 -7.86 -4.39
N ASN A 143 30.17 -8.22 -3.91
CA ASN A 143 31.00 -9.28 -4.51
C ASN A 143 30.47 -10.69 -4.27
N ASP A 144 29.67 -10.90 -3.22
CA ASP A 144 29.15 -12.21 -2.83
C ASP A 144 27.92 -12.59 -3.66
N TYR A 145 27.29 -11.60 -4.30
CA TYR A 145 26.06 -11.76 -5.11
C TYR A 145 26.28 -11.84 -6.62
N LYS A 146 27.54 -12.13 -7.07
CA LYS A 146 27.87 -12.24 -8.51
C LYS A 146 27.02 -13.25 -9.26
N ALA A 147 26.62 -14.35 -8.62
CA ALA A 147 25.79 -15.40 -9.23
C ALA A 147 24.39 -14.92 -9.64
N VAL A 148 23.91 -13.82 -9.06
CA VAL A 148 22.57 -13.26 -9.34
C VAL A 148 22.62 -11.85 -9.92
N ALA A 149 23.83 -11.34 -10.22
CA ALA A 149 24.04 -9.95 -10.63
C ALA A 149 23.35 -9.57 -11.96
N GLU A 150 23.04 -10.54 -12.82
CA GLU A 150 22.38 -10.29 -14.11
C GLU A 150 20.83 -10.17 -14.00
N TYR A 151 20.23 -10.70 -12.92
CA TYR A 151 18.76 -10.73 -12.81
C TYR A 151 18.09 -9.36 -12.66
N PRO A 152 18.65 -8.37 -11.96
CA PRO A 152 18.10 -7.02 -11.94
C PRO A 152 17.93 -6.42 -13.34
N GLU A 153 18.93 -6.54 -14.19
CA GLU A 153 18.88 -6.03 -15.57
C GLU A 153 17.81 -6.76 -16.40
N LYS A 154 17.77 -8.10 -16.29
CA LYS A 154 16.73 -8.91 -16.95
C LYS A 154 15.31 -8.47 -16.51
N MET A 155 15.13 -8.20 -15.22
CA MET A 155 13.84 -7.78 -14.69
C MET A 155 13.44 -6.38 -15.17
N PHE A 156 14.34 -5.41 -15.16
CA PHE A 156 14.08 -4.07 -15.68
C PHE A 156 13.80 -4.07 -17.18
N LYS A 157 14.50 -4.89 -17.94
CA LYS A 157 14.24 -5.08 -19.37
C LYS A 157 12.83 -5.63 -19.61
N ALA A 158 12.43 -6.68 -18.89
CA ALA A 158 11.09 -7.27 -19.00
C ALA A 158 10.00 -6.27 -18.62
N ILE A 159 10.19 -5.46 -17.57
CA ILE A 159 9.26 -4.39 -17.20
C ILE A 159 9.18 -3.33 -18.31
N GLY A 160 10.30 -2.94 -18.91
CA GLY A 160 10.33 -2.02 -20.04
C GLY A 160 9.55 -2.55 -21.25
N GLU A 161 9.74 -3.82 -21.62
CA GLU A 161 9.00 -4.48 -22.70
C GLU A 161 7.49 -4.53 -22.40
N MET A 162 7.10 -4.79 -21.16
CA MET A 162 5.69 -4.72 -20.74
C MET A 162 5.13 -3.30 -20.88
N PHE A 163 5.87 -2.27 -20.50
CA PHE A 163 5.43 -0.87 -20.65
C PHE A 163 5.21 -0.49 -22.11
N GLU A 164 6.08 -0.91 -23.01
CA GLU A 164 5.92 -0.68 -24.44
C GLU A 164 4.69 -1.36 -25.02
N SER A 165 4.38 -2.58 -24.56
CA SER A 165 3.26 -3.39 -25.08
C SER A 165 1.91 -2.94 -24.52
N VAL A 166 1.82 -2.63 -23.22
CA VAL A 166 0.57 -2.35 -22.50
C VAL A 166 0.32 -0.84 -22.34
N LYS A 167 1.37 -0.04 -22.29
CA LYS A 167 1.33 1.42 -22.07
C LYS A 167 0.50 1.81 -20.84
N PRO A 168 0.87 1.29 -19.66
CA PRO A 168 0.10 1.56 -18.44
C PRO A 168 0.09 3.06 -18.12
N ASP A 169 -1.10 3.61 -17.84
CA ASP A 169 -1.27 5.02 -17.52
C ASP A 169 -1.45 5.18 -15.99
N PRO A 170 -0.61 5.95 -15.29
CA PRO A 170 -0.82 6.26 -13.87
C PRO A 170 -2.19 6.87 -13.55
N GLN A 171 -2.89 7.47 -14.54
CA GLN A 171 -4.25 7.97 -14.38
C GLN A 171 -5.24 6.87 -13.99
N ASP A 172 -5.03 5.62 -14.42
CA ASP A 172 -5.89 4.49 -14.05
C ASP A 172 -5.96 4.30 -12.53
N VAL A 173 -4.85 4.57 -11.82
CA VAL A 173 -4.79 4.52 -10.35
C VAL A 173 -5.61 5.64 -9.72
N ALA A 174 -5.52 6.85 -10.26
CA ALA A 174 -6.31 8.00 -9.80
C ALA A 174 -7.81 7.77 -10.04
N ASP A 175 -8.17 7.24 -11.19
CA ASP A 175 -9.56 6.94 -11.56
C ASP A 175 -10.15 5.85 -10.65
N ALA A 176 -9.37 4.83 -10.29
CA ALA A 176 -9.77 3.82 -9.33
C ALA A 176 -10.03 4.41 -7.93
N ILE A 177 -9.19 5.35 -7.48
CA ILE A 177 -9.39 6.08 -6.22
C ILE A 177 -10.71 6.88 -6.30
N VAL A 178 -10.93 7.64 -7.36
CA VAL A 178 -12.16 8.41 -7.57
C VAL A 178 -13.39 7.50 -7.59
N LYS A 179 -13.29 6.32 -8.22
CA LYS A 179 -14.35 5.31 -8.22
C LYS A 179 -14.68 4.85 -6.79
N LEU A 180 -13.68 4.55 -5.96
CA LEU A 180 -13.90 4.17 -4.56
C LEU A 180 -14.55 5.30 -3.74
N ILE A 181 -14.16 6.54 -3.95
CA ILE A 181 -14.74 7.71 -3.28
C ILE A 181 -16.25 7.81 -3.60
N ASN A 182 -16.63 7.58 -4.85
CA ASN A 182 -18.01 7.67 -5.32
C ASN A 182 -18.89 6.46 -4.95
N LEU A 183 -18.32 5.36 -4.46
CA LEU A 183 -19.12 4.23 -3.97
C LEU A 183 -19.78 4.58 -2.63
N PRO A 184 -21.01 4.11 -2.39
CA PRO A 184 -21.67 4.27 -1.08
C PRO A 184 -20.84 3.65 0.05
N LYS A 185 -20.97 4.21 1.24
CA LYS A 185 -20.40 3.65 2.46
C LYS A 185 -20.79 2.18 2.63
N GLY A 186 -19.84 1.34 3.04
CA GLY A 186 -20.04 -0.10 3.24
C GLY A 186 -20.03 -0.93 1.95
N GLN A 187 -20.02 -0.31 0.76
CA GLN A 187 -19.96 -1.02 -0.53
C GLN A 187 -18.56 -0.97 -1.19
N ARG A 188 -17.62 -0.34 -0.52
CA ARG A 188 -16.24 -0.22 -1.02
C ARG A 188 -15.49 -1.53 -0.79
N PRO A 189 -14.93 -2.17 -1.85
CA PRO A 189 -14.14 -3.38 -1.68
C PRO A 189 -12.89 -3.08 -0.86
N LEU A 190 -12.47 -4.05 -0.04
CA LEU A 190 -11.24 -3.94 0.75
C LEU A 190 -10.02 -3.75 -0.16
N ARG A 191 -9.99 -4.41 -1.33
CA ARG A 191 -8.88 -4.35 -2.30
C ARG A 191 -9.37 -4.07 -3.70
N THR A 192 -8.63 -3.20 -4.40
CA THR A 192 -8.83 -2.92 -5.83
C THR A 192 -7.49 -3.03 -6.52
N VAL A 193 -7.35 -4.00 -7.39
CA VAL A 193 -6.15 -4.18 -8.22
C VAL A 193 -6.22 -3.22 -9.41
N VAL A 194 -5.12 -2.50 -9.65
CA VAL A 194 -4.94 -1.63 -10.82
C VAL A 194 -3.61 -1.99 -11.47
N ASP A 195 -3.62 -3.04 -12.25
CA ASP A 195 -2.42 -3.57 -12.89
C ASP A 195 -2.78 -4.27 -14.20
N PRO A 196 -2.55 -3.61 -15.34
CA PRO A 196 -2.86 -4.16 -16.64
C PRO A 196 -1.86 -5.25 -17.10
N THR A 197 -0.82 -5.55 -16.30
CA THR A 197 0.23 -6.50 -16.66
C THR A 197 0.13 -7.82 -15.91
N THR A 198 0.19 -7.78 -14.59
CA THR A 198 0.20 -8.96 -13.72
C THR A 198 -0.99 -9.00 -12.75
N GLY A 199 -1.94 -8.09 -12.90
CA GLY A 199 -3.06 -7.89 -11.97
C GLY A 199 -3.89 -9.14 -11.71
N ALA A 200 -4.13 -9.96 -12.71
CA ALA A 200 -4.89 -11.22 -12.57
C ALA A 200 -4.24 -12.18 -11.54
N ILE A 201 -2.91 -12.15 -11.38
CA ILE A 201 -2.21 -12.95 -10.36
C ILE A 201 -2.52 -12.42 -8.96
N VAL A 202 -2.53 -11.10 -8.80
CA VAL A 202 -2.85 -10.44 -7.53
C VAL A 202 -4.31 -10.67 -7.15
N GLU A 203 -5.23 -10.56 -8.12
CA GLU A 203 -6.67 -10.84 -7.93
C GLU A 203 -6.89 -12.27 -7.44
N ALA A 204 -6.32 -13.26 -8.12
CA ALA A 204 -6.44 -14.66 -7.71
C ALA A 204 -5.92 -14.91 -6.28
N ALA A 205 -4.82 -14.27 -5.88
CA ALA A 205 -4.30 -14.35 -4.51
C ALA A 205 -5.25 -13.69 -3.50
N ASN A 206 -5.84 -12.54 -3.85
CA ASN A 206 -6.82 -11.84 -3.00
C ASN A 206 -8.07 -12.69 -2.80
N ASP A 207 -8.61 -13.29 -3.86
CA ASP A 207 -9.81 -14.13 -3.81
C ASP A 207 -9.58 -15.35 -2.92
N ALA A 208 -8.45 -16.04 -3.09
CA ALA A 208 -8.12 -17.20 -2.29
C ALA A 208 -8.01 -16.85 -0.80
N ILE A 209 -7.34 -15.75 -0.45
CA ILE A 209 -7.20 -15.31 0.94
C ILE A 209 -8.55 -14.88 1.52
N THR A 210 -9.39 -14.17 0.76
CA THR A 210 -10.71 -13.71 1.21
C THR A 210 -11.59 -14.90 1.61
N VAL A 211 -11.62 -15.95 0.78
CA VAL A 211 -12.38 -17.17 1.05
C VAL A 211 -11.89 -17.88 2.33
N GLU A 212 -10.58 -18.02 2.49
CA GLU A 212 -10.01 -18.71 3.64
C GLU A 212 -10.13 -17.87 4.92
N TYR A 213 -9.95 -16.55 4.85
CA TYR A 213 -10.07 -15.68 6.01
C TYR A 213 -11.50 -15.60 6.54
N ALA A 214 -12.52 -15.67 5.67
CA ALA A 214 -13.91 -15.78 6.10
C ALA A 214 -14.14 -16.98 7.03
N LYS A 215 -13.45 -18.12 6.80
CA LYS A 215 -13.51 -19.29 7.68
C LYS A 215 -12.88 -19.01 9.05
N VAL A 216 -11.80 -18.23 9.08
CA VAL A 216 -11.14 -17.82 10.34
C VAL A 216 -12.06 -16.93 11.16
N LEU A 217 -12.66 -15.90 10.56
CA LEU A 217 -13.60 -15.03 11.26
C LEU A 217 -14.80 -15.82 11.82
N LYS A 218 -15.33 -16.75 11.03
CA LYS A 218 -16.39 -17.65 11.50
C LYS A 218 -15.95 -18.53 12.66
N ALA A 219 -14.73 -19.07 12.61
CA ALA A 219 -14.20 -19.90 13.70
C ALA A 219 -13.99 -19.10 15.00
N TYR A 220 -13.79 -17.78 14.88
CA TYR A 220 -13.69 -16.86 16.03
C TYR A 220 -15.04 -16.31 16.49
N GLY A 221 -16.16 -16.63 15.82
CA GLY A 221 -17.49 -16.09 16.11
C GLY A 221 -17.61 -14.60 15.74
N LEU A 222 -16.95 -14.18 14.68
CA LEU A 222 -16.88 -12.79 14.20
C LEU A 222 -17.41 -12.64 12.76
N GLU A 223 -18.29 -13.53 12.33
CA GLU A 223 -18.87 -13.54 10.99
C GLU A 223 -19.66 -12.26 10.64
N GLU A 224 -20.15 -11.53 11.61
CA GLU A 224 -20.82 -10.23 11.42
C GLU A 224 -19.87 -9.17 10.81
N LEU A 225 -18.57 -9.32 10.97
CA LEU A 225 -17.58 -8.41 10.37
C LEU A 225 -17.40 -8.62 8.85
N LEU A 226 -17.96 -9.69 8.30
CA LEU A 226 -17.94 -9.97 6.85
C LEU A 226 -19.02 -9.20 6.06
N GLN A 227 -19.98 -8.58 6.76
CA GLN A 227 -21.14 -7.89 6.15
C GLN A 227 -20.82 -6.50 5.64
#